data_289680cb0fc559f31849f3b4f6f9d6d6
#
_entry.id   289680cb0fc559f31849f3b4f6f9d6d6
#
_cell.length_a   1.000
_cell.length_b   1.000
_cell.length_c   1.000
_cell.angle_alpha   90.00
_cell.angle_beta   90.00
_cell.angle_gamma   90.00
#
_symmetry.space_group_name_H-M   'P 1'
#
loop_
_entity.id
_entity.type
_entity.pdbx_description
1 polymer ?
#
loop_
_entity_poly.entity_id
_entity_poly.type
_entity_poly.pdbx_seq_one_letter_code
_entity_poly.pdbx_strand_id
1 'polypeptide(L)'
;ALVCKQARDLGLSIPLFGGDGWEAPQLLSIGGAAVEGTYYSTHYSPENKSPAVTGFVERFKKRWNNEVPDAMAALGYDAAMVLADAIKRAGTTESAKLRDAIAATKKLPSVTGDTTLDAQRNASKAAVVIAVRNGEFKFVEAVAP
;
A
#
# COMPACT_ATOMS: atom_id res chain seq x y z
N ALA A 1 -15.69 0.45 -9.22
CA ALA A 1 -16.08 1.11 -10.48
C ALA A 1 -17.59 1.15 -10.68
N LEU A 2 -18.29 0.00 -10.68
CA LEU A 2 -19.74 -0.06 -10.93
C LEU A 2 -20.57 0.69 -9.88
N VAL A 3 -20.20 0.62 -8.62
CA VAL A 3 -20.87 1.39 -7.54
C VAL A 3 -20.77 2.89 -7.81
N CYS A 4 -19.61 3.37 -8.24
CA CYS A 4 -19.44 4.80 -8.58
C CYS A 4 -20.32 5.19 -9.77
N LYS A 5 -20.39 4.36 -10.82
CA LYS A 5 -21.27 4.61 -11.96
C LYS A 5 -22.72 4.69 -11.53
N GLN A 6 -23.21 3.70 -10.81
CA GLN A 6 -24.60 3.70 -10.31
C GLN A 6 -24.90 4.91 -9.41
N ALA A 7 -23.96 5.30 -8.54
CA ALA A 7 -24.12 6.48 -7.71
C ALA A 7 -24.29 7.75 -8.57
N ARG A 8 -23.49 7.91 -9.63
CA ARG A 8 -23.58 9.06 -10.54
C ARG A 8 -24.87 9.02 -11.39
N ASP A 9 -25.28 7.84 -11.85
CA ASP A 9 -26.53 7.64 -12.59
C ASP A 9 -27.76 7.99 -11.73
N LEU A 10 -27.67 7.79 -10.41
CA LEU A 10 -28.69 8.19 -9.42
C LEU A 10 -28.58 9.67 -9.00
N GLY A 11 -27.69 10.45 -9.60
CA GLY A 11 -27.53 11.88 -9.33
C GLY A 11 -26.71 12.20 -8.07
N LEU A 12 -26.04 11.23 -7.45
CA LEU A 12 -25.16 11.46 -6.30
C LEU A 12 -23.87 12.14 -6.75
N SER A 13 -23.66 13.40 -6.38
CA SER A 13 -22.48 14.20 -6.72
C SER A 13 -21.45 14.30 -5.58
N ILE A 14 -21.72 13.71 -4.42
CA ILE A 14 -20.81 13.72 -3.27
C ILE A 14 -19.51 12.97 -3.58
N PRO A 15 -18.38 13.32 -2.92
CA PRO A 15 -17.18 12.51 -2.97
C PRO A 15 -17.44 11.07 -2.49
N LEU A 16 -16.88 10.10 -3.20
CA LEU A 16 -16.95 8.69 -2.81
C LEU A 16 -15.58 8.25 -2.29
N PHE A 17 -15.60 7.43 -1.24
CA PHE A 17 -14.40 6.91 -0.61
C PHE A 17 -14.41 5.39 -0.64
N GLY A 18 -13.26 4.79 -0.90
CA GLY A 18 -13.05 3.35 -0.89
C GLY A 18 -11.85 2.91 -0.07
N GLY A 19 -11.68 1.62 0.08
CA GLY A 19 -10.51 0.98 0.65
C GLY A 19 -9.52 0.52 -0.44
N ASP A 20 -8.50 -0.20 -0.02
CA ASP A 20 -7.39 -0.71 -0.85
C ASP A 20 -7.84 -1.59 -2.02
N GLY A 21 -8.98 -2.26 -1.91
CA GLY A 21 -9.58 -3.01 -3.03
C GLY A 21 -9.95 -2.15 -4.26
N TRP A 22 -9.86 -0.82 -4.16
CA TRP A 22 -10.05 0.08 -5.30
C TRP A 22 -8.76 0.27 -6.11
N GLU A 23 -7.62 -0.16 -5.60
CA GLU A 23 -6.34 -0.05 -6.29
C GLU A 23 -6.23 -1.07 -7.44
N ALA A 24 -6.94 -0.80 -8.52
CA ALA A 24 -6.87 -1.60 -9.73
C ALA A 24 -7.07 -0.71 -10.97
N PRO A 25 -6.35 -0.98 -12.08
CA PRO A 25 -6.54 -0.23 -13.35
C PRO A 25 -8.00 -0.23 -13.82
N GLN A 26 -8.77 -1.26 -13.45
CA GLN A 26 -10.19 -1.40 -13.75
C GLN A 26 -11.05 -0.31 -13.09
N LEU A 27 -10.60 0.28 -11.97
CA LEU A 27 -11.31 1.43 -11.40
C LEU A 27 -11.42 2.55 -12.44
N LEU A 28 -10.33 2.85 -13.12
CA LEU A 28 -10.28 3.91 -14.14
C LEU A 28 -10.93 3.45 -15.45
N SER A 29 -10.55 2.28 -15.97
CA SER A 29 -11.00 1.83 -17.29
C SER A 29 -12.50 1.52 -17.37
N ILE A 30 -13.10 1.03 -16.27
CA ILE A 30 -14.54 0.76 -16.19
C ILE A 30 -15.29 1.99 -15.65
N GLY A 31 -14.74 2.65 -14.64
CA GLY A 31 -15.39 3.77 -13.96
C GLY A 31 -15.45 5.05 -14.78
N GLY A 32 -14.41 5.31 -15.58
CA GLY A 32 -14.32 6.51 -16.42
C GLY A 32 -14.57 7.79 -15.62
N ALA A 33 -15.41 8.67 -16.14
CA ALA A 33 -15.75 9.94 -15.48
C ALA A 33 -16.46 9.76 -14.12
N ALA A 34 -17.11 8.61 -13.88
CA ALA A 34 -17.86 8.39 -12.65
C ALA A 34 -16.96 8.25 -11.41
N VAL A 35 -15.69 7.92 -11.57
CA VAL A 35 -14.72 7.82 -10.48
C VAL A 35 -13.88 9.09 -10.30
N GLU A 36 -14.05 10.09 -11.15
CA GLU A 36 -13.34 11.36 -10.99
C GLU A 36 -13.72 12.04 -9.67
N GLY A 37 -12.72 12.55 -8.94
CA GLY A 37 -12.91 13.15 -7.62
C GLY A 37 -13.19 12.16 -6.51
N THR A 38 -13.03 10.86 -6.73
CA THR A 38 -13.11 9.84 -5.66
C THR A 38 -11.75 9.68 -4.98
N TYR A 39 -11.79 9.09 -3.78
CA TYR A 39 -10.60 8.81 -2.97
C TYR A 39 -10.64 7.37 -2.47
N TYR A 40 -9.47 6.80 -2.19
CA TYR A 40 -9.37 5.54 -1.48
C TYR A 40 -8.11 5.50 -0.61
N SER A 41 -8.17 4.69 0.45
CA SER A 41 -7.00 4.40 1.28
C SER A 41 -6.28 3.17 0.74
N THR A 42 -4.95 3.21 0.77
CA THR A 42 -4.10 2.07 0.42
C THR A 42 -2.85 2.04 1.29
N HIS A 43 -1.92 1.16 1.00
CA HIS A 43 -0.71 0.95 1.80
C HIS A 43 0.53 1.65 1.22
N TYR A 44 0.47 2.09 -0.03
CA TYR A 44 1.64 2.54 -0.77
C TYR A 44 1.24 3.40 -1.98
N SER A 45 2.14 4.29 -2.40
CA SER A 45 2.06 4.97 -3.69
C SER A 45 3.46 5.10 -4.31
N PRO A 46 3.64 4.78 -5.61
CA PRO A 46 4.91 4.98 -6.30
C PRO A 46 5.27 6.47 -6.47
N GLU A 47 4.33 7.37 -6.26
CA GLU A 47 4.55 8.83 -6.29
C GLU A 47 5.14 9.37 -4.99
N ASN A 48 5.13 8.60 -3.90
CA ASN A 48 5.77 8.99 -2.65
C ASN A 48 7.29 9.12 -2.85
N LYS A 49 7.85 10.29 -2.48
CA LYS A 49 9.25 10.63 -2.71
C LYS A 49 10.21 10.18 -1.60
N SER A 50 9.75 9.37 -0.66
CA SER A 50 10.65 8.83 0.36
C SER A 50 11.76 7.97 -0.28
N PRO A 51 12.98 7.96 0.29
CA PRO A 51 14.07 7.15 -0.24
C PRO A 51 13.76 5.65 -0.29
N ALA A 52 12.95 5.16 0.66
CA ALA A 52 12.53 3.75 0.70
C ALA A 52 11.67 3.42 -0.53
N VAL A 53 10.69 4.27 -0.87
CA VAL A 53 9.82 4.06 -2.04
C VAL A 53 10.61 4.23 -3.34
N THR A 54 11.35 5.32 -3.50
CA THR A 54 12.09 5.57 -4.75
C THR A 54 13.08 4.45 -5.06
N GLY A 55 13.86 4.03 -4.05
CA GLY A 55 14.79 2.92 -4.21
C GLY A 55 14.14 1.56 -4.49
N PHE A 56 12.94 1.31 -3.91
CA PHE A 56 12.17 0.10 -4.22
C PHE A 56 11.67 0.12 -5.66
N VAL A 57 11.05 1.22 -6.09
CA VAL A 57 10.53 1.39 -7.47
C VAL A 57 11.64 1.21 -8.50
N GLU A 58 12.81 1.82 -8.29
CA GLU A 58 13.96 1.67 -9.21
C GLU A 58 14.42 0.21 -9.33
N ARG A 59 14.58 -0.49 -8.20
CA ARG A 59 14.98 -1.92 -8.20
C ARG A 59 13.93 -2.79 -8.87
N PHE A 60 12.64 -2.54 -8.60
CA PHE A 60 11.54 -3.28 -9.20
C PHE A 60 11.52 -3.09 -10.72
N LYS A 61 11.55 -1.85 -11.20
CA LYS A 61 11.60 -1.53 -12.64
C LYS A 61 12.78 -2.22 -13.35
N LYS A 62 13.95 -2.19 -12.73
CA LYS A 62 15.15 -2.86 -13.29
C LYS A 62 14.96 -4.37 -13.43
N ARG A 63 14.22 -4.99 -12.52
CA ARG A 63 13.98 -6.44 -12.48
C ARG A 63 12.82 -6.89 -13.37
N TRP A 64 11.79 -6.04 -13.53
CA TRP A 64 10.52 -6.36 -14.13
C TRP A 64 10.18 -5.44 -15.33
N ASN A 65 11.06 -5.41 -16.31
CA ASN A 65 10.86 -4.74 -17.61
C ASN A 65 10.26 -3.32 -17.52
N ASN A 66 10.73 -2.53 -16.55
CA ASN A 66 10.27 -1.17 -16.29
C ASN A 66 8.83 -1.04 -15.78
N GLU A 67 8.22 -2.15 -15.31
CA GLU A 67 6.91 -2.11 -14.67
C GLU A 67 6.95 -1.31 -13.36
N VAL A 68 5.87 -0.61 -13.04
CA VAL A 68 5.71 0.11 -11.78
C VAL A 68 5.05 -0.83 -10.76
N PRO A 69 5.67 -1.04 -9.58
CA PRO A 69 5.08 -1.91 -8.56
C PRO A 69 3.79 -1.31 -7.99
N ASP A 70 2.82 -2.16 -7.73
CA ASP A 70 1.60 -1.86 -6.98
C ASP A 70 1.80 -2.04 -5.46
N ALA A 71 0.76 -1.79 -4.67
CA ALA A 71 0.83 -1.95 -3.22
C ALA A 71 1.04 -3.42 -2.81
N MET A 72 0.54 -4.39 -3.55
CA MET A 72 0.74 -5.81 -3.23
C MET A 72 2.21 -6.22 -3.38
N ALA A 73 2.88 -5.72 -4.42
CA ALA A 73 4.33 -5.93 -4.60
C ALA A 73 5.14 -5.29 -3.45
N ALA A 74 4.77 -4.07 -3.01
CA ALA A 74 5.42 -3.40 -1.90
C ALA A 74 5.19 -4.14 -0.57
N LEU A 75 3.96 -4.60 -0.30
CA LEU A 75 3.64 -5.39 0.89
C LEU A 75 4.37 -6.73 0.93
N GLY A 76 4.45 -7.43 -0.21
CA GLY A 76 5.20 -8.69 -0.31
C GLY A 76 6.70 -8.48 -0.04
N TYR A 77 7.27 -7.39 -0.56
CA TYR A 77 8.65 -7.02 -0.27
C TYR A 77 8.86 -6.73 1.22
N ASP A 78 8.00 -5.93 1.85
CA ASP A 78 8.09 -5.60 3.26
C ASP A 78 7.92 -6.84 4.16
N ALA A 79 7.00 -7.75 3.81
CA ALA A 79 6.85 -9.02 4.54
C ALA A 79 8.14 -9.86 4.53
N ALA A 80 8.82 -9.92 3.38
CA ALA A 80 10.13 -10.60 3.27
C ALA A 80 11.20 -9.89 4.11
N MET A 81 11.20 -8.57 4.14
CA MET A 81 12.14 -7.78 4.96
C MET A 81 11.90 -7.94 6.46
N VAL A 82 10.63 -7.99 6.91
CA VAL A 82 10.26 -8.29 8.30
C VAL A 82 10.78 -9.68 8.69
N LEU A 83 10.60 -10.68 7.83
CA LEU A 83 11.08 -12.04 8.08
C LEU A 83 12.61 -12.08 8.17
N ALA A 84 13.30 -11.45 7.22
CA ALA A 84 14.78 -11.42 7.19
C ALA A 84 15.35 -10.73 8.44
N ASP A 85 14.77 -9.60 8.86
CA ASP A 85 15.14 -8.90 10.09
C ASP A 85 14.90 -9.77 11.33
N ALA A 86 13.75 -10.44 11.40
CA ALA A 86 13.41 -11.33 12.49
C ALA A 86 14.38 -12.52 12.61
N ILE A 87 14.77 -13.16 11.49
CA ILE A 87 15.77 -14.23 11.46
C ILE A 87 17.11 -13.70 11.96
N LYS A 88 17.52 -12.51 11.51
CA LYS A 88 18.78 -11.89 11.96
C LYS A 88 18.78 -11.62 13.46
N ARG A 89 17.66 -11.11 14.02
CA ARG A 89 17.52 -10.86 15.47
C ARG A 89 17.45 -12.15 16.30
N ALA A 90 16.75 -13.16 15.79
CA ALA A 90 16.62 -14.45 16.46
C ALA A 90 17.91 -15.30 16.41
N GLY A 91 18.76 -15.09 15.39
CA GLY A 91 19.95 -15.91 15.13
C GLY A 91 19.64 -17.36 14.74
N THR A 92 18.38 -17.67 14.42
CA THR A 92 17.89 -19.02 14.12
C THR A 92 16.60 -18.98 13.30
N THR A 93 16.27 -20.07 12.63
CA THR A 93 14.98 -20.30 11.95
C THR A 93 14.04 -21.21 12.74
N GLU A 94 14.37 -21.52 14.01
CA GLU A 94 13.50 -22.29 14.90
C GLU A 94 12.17 -21.55 15.11
N SER A 95 11.04 -22.23 14.86
CA SER A 95 9.71 -21.62 14.67
C SER A 95 9.25 -20.76 15.86
N ALA A 96 9.46 -21.22 17.10
CA ALA A 96 9.01 -20.49 18.29
C ALA A 96 9.81 -19.20 18.48
N LYS A 97 11.13 -19.26 18.36
CA LYS A 97 12.02 -18.09 18.46
C LYS A 97 11.79 -17.09 17.33
N LEU A 98 11.59 -17.60 16.12
CA LEU A 98 11.30 -16.76 14.97
C LEU A 98 9.95 -16.05 15.11
N ARG A 99 8.90 -16.75 15.55
CA ARG A 99 7.60 -16.16 15.87
C ARG A 99 7.74 -15.00 16.87
N ASP A 100 8.49 -15.22 17.95
CA ASP A 100 8.68 -14.22 19.00
C ASP A 100 9.50 -13.03 18.47
N ALA A 101 10.49 -13.28 17.63
CA ALA A 101 11.25 -12.23 16.98
C ALA A 101 10.39 -11.41 15.99
N ILE A 102 9.50 -12.05 15.23
CA ILE A 102 8.55 -11.34 14.36
C ILE A 102 7.62 -10.47 15.23
N ALA A 103 7.02 -11.03 16.27
CA ALA A 103 6.14 -10.30 17.18
C ALA A 103 6.81 -9.09 17.86
N ALA A 104 8.11 -9.13 18.07
CA ALA A 104 8.92 -8.06 18.64
C ALA A 104 9.30 -6.96 17.63
N THR A 105 8.83 -7.02 16.38
CA THR A 105 9.13 -6.01 15.34
C THR A 105 8.57 -4.64 15.74
N LYS A 106 9.44 -3.61 15.82
CA LYS A 106 9.07 -2.24 16.17
C LYS A 106 9.78 -1.26 15.25
N LYS A 107 9.03 -0.34 14.64
CA LYS A 107 9.53 0.73 13.78
C LYS A 107 10.56 0.25 12.74
N LEU A 108 10.32 -0.93 12.17
CA LEU A 108 11.18 -1.43 11.10
C LEU A 108 10.95 -0.58 9.85
N PRO A 109 12.00 0.11 9.34
CA PRO A 109 11.87 0.88 8.12
C PRO A 109 11.44 -0.01 6.95
N SER A 110 10.31 0.32 6.33
CA SER A 110 9.71 -0.46 5.25
C SER A 110 9.28 0.45 4.10
N VAL A 111 9.02 -0.12 2.94
CA VAL A 111 8.57 0.65 1.75
C VAL A 111 7.18 1.24 2.00
N THR A 112 6.31 0.50 2.68
CA THR A 112 4.94 0.93 2.98
C THR A 112 4.83 1.71 4.31
N GLY A 113 5.94 2.21 4.85
CA GLY A 113 6.03 2.94 6.12
C GLY A 113 6.61 2.08 7.25
N ASP A 114 7.09 2.73 8.30
CA ASP A 114 7.70 2.06 9.45
C ASP A 114 6.72 1.05 10.07
N THR A 115 7.11 -0.22 10.07
CA THR A 115 6.24 -1.31 10.51
C THR A 115 6.46 -1.65 11.98
N THR A 116 5.39 -1.62 12.76
CA THR A 116 5.33 -2.14 14.13
C THR A 116 4.25 -3.20 14.22
N LEU A 117 4.54 -4.36 14.81
CA LEU A 117 3.53 -5.37 15.09
C LEU A 117 2.99 -5.19 16.52
N ASP A 118 1.65 -5.18 16.65
CA ASP A 118 0.96 -5.12 17.93
C ASP A 118 0.78 -6.51 18.57
N ALA A 119 0.21 -6.54 19.77
CA ALA A 119 -0.05 -7.78 20.49
C ALA A 119 -1.10 -8.67 19.80
N GLN A 120 -1.93 -8.12 18.93
CA GLN A 120 -2.93 -8.81 18.13
C GLN A 120 -2.39 -9.26 16.77
N ARG A 121 -1.08 -9.04 16.51
CA ARG A 121 -0.36 -9.37 15.27
C ARG A 121 -0.74 -8.48 14.07
N ASN A 122 -1.36 -7.32 14.32
CA ASN A 122 -1.61 -6.34 13.29
C ASN A 122 -0.37 -5.49 13.04
N ALA A 123 -0.16 -5.09 11.78
CA ALA A 123 0.86 -4.11 11.43
C ALA A 123 0.31 -2.69 11.61
N SER A 124 0.85 -1.95 12.56
CA SER A 124 0.62 -0.52 12.72
C SER A 124 1.62 0.24 11.85
N LYS A 125 1.13 1.02 10.90
CA LYS A 125 1.90 1.84 9.96
C LYS A 125 1.01 2.90 9.32
N ALA A 126 1.61 3.87 8.61
CA ALA A 126 0.87 4.90 7.90
C ALA A 126 -0.08 4.30 6.84
N ALA A 127 -1.25 4.91 6.69
CA ALA A 127 -2.13 4.71 5.54
C ALA A 127 -1.85 5.76 4.47
N VAL A 128 -2.02 5.40 3.21
CA VAL A 128 -1.86 6.29 2.07
C VAL A 128 -3.20 6.64 1.48
N VAL A 129 -3.45 7.91 1.23
CA VAL A 129 -4.66 8.38 0.54
C VAL A 129 -4.32 8.68 -0.92
N ILE A 130 -5.12 8.09 -1.81
CA ILE A 130 -5.06 8.29 -3.25
C ILE A 130 -6.34 8.97 -3.72
N ALA A 131 -6.22 9.94 -4.63
CA ALA A 131 -7.33 10.54 -5.35
C ALA A 131 -7.33 10.09 -6.81
N VAL A 132 -8.51 9.98 -7.41
CA VAL A 132 -8.65 9.91 -8.87
C VAL A 132 -8.79 11.34 -9.40
N ARG A 133 -7.84 11.79 -10.22
CA ARG A 133 -7.82 13.13 -10.82
C ARG A 133 -7.33 13.06 -12.26
N ASN A 134 -8.11 13.61 -13.18
CA ASN A 134 -7.82 13.59 -14.62
C ASN A 134 -7.61 12.17 -15.16
N GLY A 135 -8.39 11.20 -14.66
CA GLY A 135 -8.30 9.80 -15.07
C GLY A 135 -7.03 9.08 -14.60
N GLU A 136 -6.34 9.61 -13.57
CA GLU A 136 -5.12 9.01 -13.01
C GLU A 136 -5.22 8.89 -11.49
N PHE A 137 -4.48 7.93 -10.93
CA PHE A 137 -4.27 7.81 -9.50
C PHE A 137 -3.22 8.83 -9.04
N LYS A 138 -3.57 9.68 -8.08
CA LYS A 138 -2.68 10.72 -7.53
C LYS A 138 -2.49 10.55 -6.04
N PHE A 139 -1.24 10.52 -5.62
CA PHE A 139 -0.90 10.55 -4.20
C PHE A 139 -1.39 11.87 -3.57
N VAL A 140 -2.09 11.76 -2.45
CA VAL A 140 -2.55 12.91 -1.67
C VAL A 140 -1.66 13.09 -0.45
N GLU A 141 -1.68 12.11 0.44
CA GLU A 141 -0.88 12.16 1.67
C GLU A 141 -0.70 10.77 2.29
N ALA A 142 0.23 10.67 3.23
CA ALA A 142 0.37 9.54 4.13
C ALA A 142 -0.08 9.97 5.53
N VAL A 143 -1.05 9.26 6.08
CA VAL A 143 -1.63 9.53 7.41
C VAL A 143 -1.02 8.57 8.41
N ALA A 144 -0.37 9.10 9.45
CA ALA A 144 0.20 8.30 10.53
C ALA A 144 -0.91 7.60 11.35
N PRO A 145 -0.62 6.42 11.97
CA PRO A 145 -1.56 5.72 12.83
C PRO A 145 -1.84 6.47 14.13
#